data_5dfcbf3042ba5381918cde877d942bb8
#
_entry.id   5dfcbf3042ba5381918cde877d942bb8
#
_cell.length_a   1.000
_cell.length_b   1.000
_cell.length_c   1.000
_cell.angle_alpha   90.00
_cell.angle_beta   90.00
_cell.angle_gamma   90.00
#
_symmetry.space_group_name_H-M   'P 1'
#
loop_
_entity.id
_entity.type
_entity.pdbx_description
1 polymer ?
#
loop_
_entity_poly.entity_id
_entity_poly.type
_entity_poly.pdbx_seq_one_letter_code
_entity_poly.pdbx_strand_id
1 'polypeptide(L)'
;VLRIEFMGPPGVGKTTVVRRLQEDRAPGLPALHAPQWLPLWAEHQRKRPNAVTRNLESILYARKGLRRWMRPRLEKEMIRHALRALRDAPGPWPEFLRGALGTPDPEIPEALALERLRSFAFSAAQAWVADSLHGQEAVVFDEGLAQRGISLGQGMDVARTREYYRRMPAPAAVVRVRASSAEIQARLRTRNPDVTRFNAMVERAFEIGELAGEALGTRGIPVVDIDASGDVESAVQETARALKGLSVMSGR
;
A
#
# COMPACT_ATOMS: atom_id res chain seq x y z
N VAL A 1 8.47 2.38 13.11
CA VAL A 1 7.76 3.14 12.04
C VAL A 1 6.33 2.64 11.95
N LEU A 2 5.36 3.55 11.96
CA LEU A 2 3.95 3.20 11.80
C LEU A 2 3.63 3.05 10.31
N ARG A 3 3.18 1.88 9.89
CA ARG A 3 2.73 1.64 8.52
C ARG A 3 1.22 1.94 8.43
N ILE A 4 0.85 2.94 7.62
CA ILE A 4 -0.54 3.31 7.35
C ILE A 4 -0.82 3.00 5.88
N GLU A 5 -1.87 2.26 5.60
CA GLU A 5 -2.21 1.86 4.24
C GLU A 5 -3.55 2.43 3.80
N PHE A 6 -3.60 2.95 2.58
CA PHE A 6 -4.82 3.41 1.95
C PHE A 6 -5.37 2.34 1.03
N MET A 7 -6.69 2.16 1.04
CA MET A 7 -7.39 1.27 0.11
C MET A 7 -8.69 1.88 -0.39
N GLY A 8 -9.17 1.38 -1.51
CA GLY A 8 -10.44 1.79 -2.12
C GLY A 8 -10.43 1.57 -3.63
N PRO A 9 -11.56 1.75 -4.31
CA PRO A 9 -11.68 1.57 -5.75
C PRO A 9 -10.65 2.39 -6.55
N PRO A 10 -10.29 1.96 -7.76
CA PRO A 10 -9.52 2.81 -8.67
C PRO A 10 -10.33 4.08 -8.98
N GLY A 11 -9.65 5.23 -9.06
CA GLY A 11 -10.31 6.52 -9.31
C GLY A 11 -10.96 7.20 -8.11
N VAL A 12 -11.00 6.57 -6.93
CA VAL A 12 -11.62 7.15 -5.72
C VAL A 12 -10.90 8.38 -5.16
N GLY A 13 -9.60 8.58 -5.47
CA GLY A 13 -8.85 9.77 -5.04
C GLY A 13 -7.74 9.52 -3.99
N LYS A 14 -7.44 8.27 -3.65
CA LYS A 14 -6.39 7.90 -2.65
C LYS A 14 -5.09 8.66 -2.81
N THR A 15 -4.48 8.59 -3.99
CA THR A 15 -3.19 9.24 -4.28
C THR A 15 -3.26 10.76 -4.09
N THR A 16 -4.40 11.38 -4.40
CA THR A 16 -4.61 12.82 -4.19
C THR A 16 -4.65 13.15 -2.71
N VAL A 17 -5.41 12.39 -1.91
CA VAL A 17 -5.49 12.57 -0.45
C VAL A 17 -4.12 12.35 0.19
N VAL A 18 -3.43 11.25 -0.14
CA VAL A 18 -2.09 10.96 0.40
C VAL A 18 -1.09 12.06 0.08
N ARG A 19 -1.07 12.53 -1.18
CA ARG A 19 -0.17 13.61 -1.59
C ARG A 19 -0.43 14.90 -0.81
N ARG A 20 -1.70 15.30 -0.66
CA ARG A 20 -2.08 16.50 0.11
C ARG A 20 -1.71 16.38 1.57
N LEU A 21 -1.98 15.24 2.22
CA LEU A 21 -1.56 14.99 3.60
C LEU A 21 -0.06 15.19 3.82
N GLN A 22 0.75 14.87 2.82
CA GLN A 22 2.20 15.02 2.87
C GLN A 22 2.65 16.47 2.63
N GLU A 23 1.96 17.19 1.74
CA GLU A 23 2.23 18.60 1.43
C GLU A 23 1.87 19.50 2.63
N ASP A 24 0.71 19.26 3.24
CA ASP A 24 0.13 20.16 4.25
C ASP A 24 0.72 20.00 5.65
N ARG A 25 1.54 18.96 5.90
CA ARG A 25 2.19 18.68 7.19
C ARG A 25 1.32 19.05 8.38
N ALA A 26 0.11 18.48 8.43
CA ALA A 26 -0.88 18.84 9.45
C ALA A 26 -0.26 18.77 10.86
N PRO A 27 -0.34 19.84 11.69
CA PRO A 27 0.28 19.88 13.00
C PRO A 27 -0.17 18.71 13.86
N GLY A 28 0.78 18.02 14.50
CA GLY A 28 0.51 16.88 15.39
C GLY A 28 0.29 15.53 14.70
N LEU A 29 0.48 15.45 13.39
CA LEU A 29 0.69 14.16 12.73
C LEU A 29 2.18 13.78 12.83
N PRO A 30 2.50 12.48 13.02
CA PRO A 30 3.86 12.01 12.79
C PRO A 30 4.27 12.38 11.36
N ALA A 31 5.56 12.62 11.13
CA ALA A 31 6.04 12.92 9.79
C ALA A 31 5.57 11.80 8.83
N LEU A 32 4.65 12.16 7.93
CA LEU A 32 4.09 11.23 6.96
C LEU A 32 5.03 11.17 5.76
N HIS A 33 5.74 10.09 5.63
CA HIS A 33 6.58 9.85 4.46
C HIS A 33 5.80 9.03 3.43
N ALA A 34 5.78 9.52 2.17
CA ALA A 34 5.44 8.62 1.05
C ALA A 34 6.43 7.46 1.06
N PRO A 35 6.03 6.27 0.61
CA PRO A 35 6.96 5.19 0.42
C PRO A 35 7.90 5.55 -0.73
N GLN A 36 8.78 6.51 -0.49
CA GLN A 36 9.97 6.66 -1.31
C GLN A 36 10.81 5.44 -0.99
N TRP A 37 10.47 4.34 -1.64
CA TRP A 37 11.06 3.03 -1.37
C TRP A 37 12.60 3.06 -1.44
N LEU A 38 13.17 3.93 -2.26
CA LEU A 38 14.63 4.10 -2.35
C LEU A 38 15.25 4.60 -1.04
N PRO A 39 14.78 5.69 -0.40
CA PRO A 39 15.26 6.10 0.91
C PRO A 39 15.01 5.05 1.99
N LEU A 40 13.83 4.42 2.01
CA LEU A 40 13.53 3.34 2.97
C LEU A 40 14.49 2.16 2.79
N TRP A 41 14.72 1.74 1.54
CA TRP A 41 15.66 0.69 1.22
C TRP A 41 17.09 1.04 1.59
N ALA A 42 17.53 2.29 1.29
CA ALA A 42 18.85 2.77 1.68
C ALA A 42 19.04 2.77 3.19
N GLU A 43 18.03 3.18 3.96
CA GLU A 43 18.08 3.14 5.42
C GLU A 43 18.11 1.72 5.96
N HIS A 44 17.31 0.82 5.40
CA HIS A 44 17.37 -0.60 5.73
C HIS A 44 18.76 -1.19 5.46
N GLN A 45 19.40 -0.84 4.35
CA GLN A 45 20.76 -1.27 4.01
C GLN A 45 21.84 -0.67 4.93
N ARG A 46 21.65 0.58 5.42
CA ARG A 46 22.60 1.21 6.37
C ARG A 46 22.77 0.44 7.68
N LYS A 47 21.76 -0.33 8.07
CA LYS A 47 21.82 -1.20 9.24
C LYS A 47 22.68 -2.46 9.02
N ARG A 48 23.16 -2.69 7.78
CA ARG A 48 24.05 -3.80 7.45
C ARG A 48 25.52 -3.41 7.62
N PRO A 49 26.40 -4.34 8.01
CA PRO A 49 27.78 -4.02 8.40
C PRO A 49 28.72 -3.61 7.26
N ASN A 50 28.32 -3.71 5.99
CA ASN A 50 29.22 -3.43 4.86
C ASN A 50 29.29 -1.94 4.48
N ALA A 51 30.34 -1.25 4.94
CA ALA A 51 30.55 0.19 4.75
C ALA A 51 30.76 0.64 3.28
N VAL A 52 31.27 -0.24 2.42
CA VAL A 52 31.60 0.11 1.01
C VAL A 52 30.33 0.32 0.19
N THR A 53 29.32 -0.52 0.37
CA THR A 53 28.01 -0.37 -0.31
C THR A 53 27.31 0.91 0.09
N ARG A 54 27.43 1.35 1.34
CA ARG A 54 26.83 2.57 1.90
C ARG A 54 27.28 3.85 1.19
N ASN A 55 28.55 3.98 0.91
CA ASN A 55 29.10 5.21 0.30
C ASN A 55 28.76 5.30 -1.19
N LEU A 56 28.77 4.16 -1.89
CA LEU A 56 28.34 4.11 -3.29
C LEU A 56 26.84 4.44 -3.43
N GLU A 57 26.00 3.89 -2.57
CA GLU A 57 24.56 4.17 -2.58
C GLU A 57 24.24 5.63 -2.26
N SER A 58 24.90 6.25 -1.29
CA SER A 58 24.68 7.67 -0.98
C SER A 58 25.02 8.59 -2.17
N ILE A 59 26.06 8.28 -2.94
CA ILE A 59 26.43 9.00 -4.16
C ILE A 59 25.40 8.76 -5.28
N LEU A 60 24.90 7.53 -5.41
CA LEU A 60 23.88 7.14 -6.39
C LEU A 60 22.54 7.84 -6.12
N TYR A 61 22.17 7.96 -4.82
CA TYR A 61 20.92 8.65 -4.42
C TYR A 61 20.97 10.16 -4.59
N ALA A 62 22.16 10.77 -4.52
CA ALA A 62 22.32 12.21 -4.68
C ALA A 62 22.12 12.71 -6.13
N ARG A 63 22.31 11.87 -7.14
CA ARG A 63 22.23 12.23 -8.56
C ARG A 63 20.92 11.77 -9.21
N LYS A 64 19.99 12.70 -9.52
CA LYS A 64 18.67 12.41 -10.11
C LYS A 64 18.72 11.54 -11.38
N GLY A 65 19.66 11.78 -12.29
CA GLY A 65 19.80 11.04 -13.55
C GLY A 65 20.21 9.57 -13.33
N LEU A 66 21.18 9.34 -12.46
CA LEU A 66 21.69 8.01 -12.15
C LEU A 66 20.63 7.18 -11.40
N ARG A 67 19.88 7.84 -10.49
CA ARG A 67 18.75 7.22 -9.78
C ARG A 67 17.66 6.72 -10.74
N ARG A 68 17.30 7.50 -11.78
CA ARG A 68 16.30 7.10 -12.77
C ARG A 68 16.73 5.87 -13.56
N TRP A 69 18.00 5.80 -13.95
CA TRP A 69 18.55 4.68 -14.69
C TRP A 69 18.70 3.41 -13.86
N MET A 70 19.10 3.53 -12.59
CA MET A 70 19.29 2.38 -11.70
C MET A 70 18.01 1.90 -11.03
N ARG A 71 16.94 2.68 -11.02
CA ARG A 71 15.69 2.38 -10.32
C ARG A 71 15.16 0.97 -10.60
N PRO A 72 15.05 0.48 -11.85
CA PRO A 72 14.51 -0.86 -12.10
C PRO A 72 15.39 -1.98 -11.52
N ARG A 73 16.70 -1.77 -11.51
CA ARG A 73 17.67 -2.75 -10.97
C ARG A 73 17.59 -2.83 -9.46
N LEU A 74 17.53 -1.68 -8.80
CA LEU A 74 17.40 -1.58 -7.34
C LEU A 74 16.05 -2.10 -6.86
N GLU A 75 14.96 -1.83 -7.59
CA GLU A 75 13.64 -2.40 -7.32
C GLU A 75 13.67 -3.93 -7.36
N LYS A 76 14.25 -4.50 -8.41
CA LYS A 76 14.42 -5.96 -8.55
C LYS A 76 15.26 -6.55 -7.41
N GLU A 77 16.31 -5.85 -7.00
CA GLU A 77 17.17 -6.27 -5.90
C GLU A 77 16.42 -6.23 -4.56
N MET A 78 15.71 -5.15 -4.28
CA MET A 78 14.87 -5.00 -3.10
C MET A 78 13.83 -6.12 -3.01
N ILE A 79 13.09 -6.36 -4.10
CA ILE A 79 12.08 -7.43 -4.15
C ILE A 79 12.73 -8.79 -3.88
N ARG A 80 13.83 -9.09 -4.57
CA ARG A 80 14.54 -10.37 -4.40
C ARG A 80 15.03 -10.56 -2.97
N HIS A 81 15.59 -9.52 -2.39
CA HIS A 81 16.10 -9.56 -1.03
C HIS A 81 14.96 -9.73 -0.02
N ALA A 82 13.90 -8.92 -0.14
CA ALA A 82 12.74 -9.00 0.74
C ALA A 82 12.06 -10.38 0.66
N LEU A 83 11.80 -10.90 -0.54
CA LEU A 83 11.16 -12.21 -0.69
C LEU A 83 12.01 -13.36 -0.11
N ARG A 84 13.34 -13.28 -0.20
CA ARG A 84 14.22 -14.26 0.47
C ARG A 84 14.12 -14.16 1.99
N ALA A 85 14.20 -12.96 2.53
CA ALA A 85 14.10 -12.73 3.96
C ALA A 85 12.71 -13.13 4.50
N LEU A 86 11.65 -12.82 3.76
CA LEU A 86 10.27 -13.13 4.12
C LEU A 86 9.96 -14.63 4.06
N ARG A 87 10.61 -15.38 3.17
CA ARG A 87 10.45 -16.85 3.12
C ARG A 87 10.84 -17.51 4.43
N ASP A 88 11.90 -17.01 5.05
CA ASP A 88 12.51 -17.59 6.23
C ASP A 88 12.16 -16.78 7.51
N ALA A 89 11.33 -15.73 7.38
CA ALA A 89 10.94 -14.87 8.49
C ALA A 89 9.99 -15.58 9.47
N PRO A 90 10.13 -15.35 10.79
CA PRO A 90 9.11 -15.76 11.73
C PRO A 90 7.81 -14.95 11.54
N GLY A 91 6.68 -15.54 11.94
CA GLY A 91 5.40 -14.84 11.94
C GLY A 91 4.56 -15.04 10.67
N PRO A 92 3.63 -14.13 10.36
CA PRO A 92 2.57 -14.34 9.36
C PRO A 92 3.05 -14.25 7.89
N TRP A 93 4.22 -13.70 7.65
CA TRP A 93 4.71 -13.41 6.30
C TRP A 93 4.80 -14.62 5.36
N PRO A 94 5.40 -15.76 5.74
CA PRO A 94 5.51 -16.91 4.84
C PRO A 94 4.17 -17.49 4.42
N GLU A 95 3.21 -17.56 5.35
CA GLU A 95 1.86 -18.04 5.06
C GLU A 95 1.08 -17.05 4.21
N PHE A 96 1.18 -15.77 4.52
CA PHE A 96 0.56 -14.71 3.74
C PHE A 96 1.04 -14.73 2.29
N LEU A 97 2.36 -14.80 2.07
CA LEU A 97 2.91 -14.85 0.71
C LEU A 97 2.46 -16.08 -0.06
N ARG A 98 2.46 -17.26 0.57
CA ARG A 98 1.98 -18.50 -0.07
C ARG A 98 0.48 -18.40 -0.43
N GLY A 99 -0.34 -17.85 0.44
CA GLY A 99 -1.76 -17.67 0.19
C GLY A 99 -2.05 -16.64 -0.91
N ALA A 100 -1.33 -15.51 -0.90
CA ALA A 100 -1.51 -14.44 -1.88
C ALA A 100 -0.98 -14.80 -3.28
N LEU A 101 0.11 -15.60 -3.34
CA LEU A 101 0.70 -16.08 -4.59
C LEU A 101 0.09 -17.39 -5.09
N GLY A 102 -0.93 -17.91 -4.43
CA GLY A 102 -1.64 -19.13 -4.83
C GLY A 102 -2.17 -19.06 -6.28
N THR A 103 -2.67 -20.18 -6.77
CA THR A 103 -3.01 -20.39 -8.19
C THR A 103 -3.72 -19.17 -8.80
N PRO A 104 -3.17 -18.56 -9.85
CA PRO A 104 -3.81 -17.48 -10.58
C PRO A 104 -5.21 -17.92 -11.06
N ASP A 105 -6.15 -16.99 -11.08
CA ASP A 105 -7.45 -17.21 -11.71
C ASP A 105 -7.24 -17.49 -13.19
N PRO A 106 -7.68 -18.64 -13.73
CA PRO A 106 -7.50 -18.99 -15.12
C PRO A 106 -8.23 -18.05 -16.09
N GLU A 107 -9.20 -17.27 -15.60
CA GLU A 107 -9.94 -16.30 -16.43
C GLU A 107 -9.17 -14.99 -16.64
N ILE A 108 -8.10 -14.75 -15.86
CA ILE A 108 -7.29 -13.54 -15.99
C ILE A 108 -6.21 -13.75 -17.05
N PRO A 109 -6.09 -12.84 -18.05
CA PRO A 109 -4.99 -12.90 -19.02
C PRO A 109 -3.63 -12.97 -18.32
N GLU A 110 -2.76 -13.87 -18.79
CA GLU A 110 -1.46 -14.14 -18.15
C GLU A 110 -0.62 -12.88 -17.92
N ALA A 111 -0.57 -11.98 -18.89
CA ALA A 111 0.16 -10.72 -18.76
C ALA A 111 -0.35 -9.86 -17.60
N LEU A 112 -1.67 -9.81 -17.38
CA LEU A 112 -2.28 -9.07 -16.27
C LEU A 112 -2.04 -9.78 -14.93
N ALA A 113 -2.06 -11.11 -14.90
CA ALA A 113 -1.73 -11.89 -13.71
C ALA A 113 -0.28 -11.64 -13.27
N LEU A 114 0.67 -11.67 -14.21
CA LEU A 114 2.08 -11.36 -13.94
C LEU A 114 2.29 -9.93 -13.45
N GLU A 115 1.60 -8.94 -14.02
CA GLU A 115 1.65 -7.55 -13.56
C GLU A 115 1.13 -7.42 -12.12
N ARG A 116 0.01 -8.06 -11.80
CA ARG A 116 -0.56 -8.08 -10.45
C ARG A 116 0.39 -8.72 -9.44
N LEU A 117 0.99 -9.86 -9.79
CA LEU A 117 1.97 -10.55 -8.95
C LEU A 117 3.23 -9.71 -8.72
N ARG A 118 3.73 -9.06 -9.77
CA ARG A 118 4.87 -8.13 -9.66
C ARG A 118 4.54 -6.96 -8.72
N SER A 119 3.39 -6.35 -8.90
CA SER A 119 2.93 -5.22 -8.09
C SER A 119 2.73 -5.65 -6.63
N PHE A 120 2.18 -6.83 -6.39
CA PHE A 120 2.05 -7.43 -5.06
C PHE A 120 3.43 -7.66 -4.42
N ALA A 121 4.37 -8.31 -5.13
CA ALA A 121 5.71 -8.58 -4.62
C ALA A 121 6.46 -7.28 -4.25
N PHE A 122 6.28 -6.23 -5.05
CA PHE A 122 6.84 -4.92 -4.76
C PHE A 122 6.24 -4.29 -3.49
N SER A 123 4.90 -4.32 -3.35
CA SER A 123 4.23 -3.80 -2.15
C SER A 123 4.59 -4.61 -0.89
N ALA A 124 4.72 -5.94 -1.01
CA ALA A 124 5.17 -6.80 0.08
C ALA A 124 6.61 -6.46 0.53
N ALA A 125 7.49 -6.24 -0.44
CA ALA A 125 8.87 -5.84 -0.16
C ALA A 125 8.93 -4.48 0.55
N GLN A 126 8.15 -3.50 0.10
CA GLN A 126 8.07 -2.18 0.73
C GLN A 126 7.51 -2.26 2.16
N ALA A 127 6.44 -3.02 2.37
CA ALA A 127 5.83 -3.20 3.68
C ALA A 127 6.82 -3.86 4.66
N TRP A 128 7.51 -4.91 4.22
CA TRP A 128 8.53 -5.57 5.03
C TRP A 128 9.69 -4.62 5.40
N VAL A 129 10.16 -3.81 4.44
CA VAL A 129 11.20 -2.81 4.71
C VAL A 129 10.72 -1.81 5.74
N ALA A 130 9.50 -1.28 5.60
CA ALA A 130 8.91 -0.34 6.55
C ALA A 130 8.77 -0.96 7.95
N ASP A 131 8.27 -2.20 8.04
CA ASP A 131 8.10 -2.93 9.31
C ASP A 131 9.45 -3.24 9.99
N SER A 132 10.56 -3.32 9.23
CA SER A 132 11.91 -3.55 9.75
C SER A 132 12.61 -2.29 10.27
N LEU A 133 12.07 -1.11 9.99
CA LEU A 133 12.61 0.16 10.46
C LEU A 133 12.10 0.48 11.87
N HIS A 134 12.94 1.14 12.66
CA HIS A 134 12.58 1.62 13.99
C HIS A 134 12.45 3.14 13.97
N GLY A 135 11.45 3.68 14.64
CA GLY A 135 11.21 5.11 14.74
C GLY A 135 9.73 5.42 15.03
N GLN A 136 9.45 6.67 15.33
CA GLN A 136 8.08 7.16 15.58
C GLN A 136 7.44 7.77 14.32
N GLU A 137 8.12 7.74 13.20
CA GLU A 137 7.62 8.24 11.93
C GLU A 137 6.56 7.31 11.35
N ALA A 138 5.65 7.86 10.56
CA ALA A 138 4.66 7.06 9.84
C ALA A 138 4.99 7.02 8.34
N VAL A 139 4.85 5.84 7.75
CA VAL A 139 4.95 5.64 6.29
C VAL A 139 3.55 5.34 5.77
N VAL A 140 3.11 6.16 4.82
CA VAL A 140 1.77 6.09 4.24
C VAL A 140 1.85 5.45 2.85
N PHE A 141 1.13 4.36 2.65
CA PHE A 141 1.07 3.63 1.39
C PHE A 141 -0.29 3.84 0.70
N ASP A 142 -0.31 4.48 -0.46
CA ASP A 142 -1.51 4.58 -1.31
C ASP A 142 -1.77 3.32 -2.15
N GLU A 143 -0.73 2.50 -2.31
CA GLU A 143 -0.72 1.23 -3.05
C GLU A 143 -0.08 0.09 -2.23
N GLY A 144 -0.36 0.05 -0.92
CA GLY A 144 0.13 -0.97 0.01
C GLY A 144 -0.57 -2.33 -0.14
N LEU A 145 -0.34 -3.22 0.81
CA LEU A 145 -0.92 -4.57 0.82
C LEU A 145 -2.45 -4.54 0.88
N ALA A 146 -3.05 -3.61 1.63
CA ALA A 146 -4.51 -3.46 1.69
C ALA A 146 -5.08 -3.16 0.30
N GLN A 147 -4.45 -2.29 -0.48
CA GLN A 147 -4.85 -2.01 -1.86
C GLN A 147 -4.58 -3.19 -2.80
N ARG A 148 -3.49 -3.93 -2.59
CA ARG A 148 -3.22 -5.16 -3.39
C ARG A 148 -4.26 -6.23 -3.18
N GLY A 149 -4.83 -6.33 -1.98
CA GLY A 149 -5.99 -7.20 -1.71
C GLY A 149 -7.19 -6.87 -2.60
N ILE A 150 -7.48 -5.59 -2.88
CA ILE A 150 -8.51 -5.19 -3.84
C ILE A 150 -8.14 -5.65 -5.27
N SER A 151 -6.89 -5.41 -5.68
CA SER A 151 -6.45 -5.76 -7.04
C SER A 151 -6.43 -7.27 -7.30
N LEU A 152 -5.97 -8.05 -6.34
CA LEU A 152 -5.95 -9.52 -6.42
C LEU A 152 -7.36 -10.10 -6.26
N GLY A 153 -8.16 -9.54 -5.35
CA GLY A 153 -9.52 -10.00 -5.04
C GLY A 153 -10.52 -9.85 -6.19
N GLN A 154 -10.16 -9.09 -7.26
CA GLN A 154 -10.95 -9.06 -8.49
C GLN A 154 -11.12 -10.45 -9.13
N GLY A 155 -10.15 -11.35 -8.95
CA GLY A 155 -10.18 -12.72 -9.42
C GLY A 155 -10.25 -13.76 -8.30
N MET A 156 -10.61 -13.38 -7.08
CA MET A 156 -10.77 -14.27 -5.93
C MET A 156 -12.22 -14.40 -5.53
N ASP A 157 -12.61 -15.57 -5.01
CA ASP A 157 -13.87 -15.71 -4.30
C ASP A 157 -13.86 -14.98 -2.95
N VAL A 158 -15.02 -14.91 -2.31
CA VAL A 158 -15.21 -14.21 -1.02
C VAL A 158 -14.33 -14.82 0.09
N ALA A 159 -14.22 -16.15 0.14
CA ALA A 159 -13.47 -16.84 1.18
C ALA A 159 -11.97 -16.55 1.08
N ARG A 160 -11.40 -16.65 -0.12
CA ARG A 160 -10.00 -16.33 -0.40
C ARG A 160 -9.69 -14.85 -0.17
N THR A 161 -10.61 -13.95 -0.57
CA THR A 161 -10.47 -12.52 -0.34
C THR A 161 -10.43 -12.22 1.16
N ARG A 162 -11.36 -12.79 1.95
CA ARG A 162 -11.38 -12.63 3.40
C ARG A 162 -10.11 -13.19 4.05
N GLU A 163 -9.65 -14.35 3.59
CA GLU A 163 -8.43 -14.97 4.11
C GLU A 163 -7.17 -14.15 3.80
N TYR A 164 -7.11 -13.50 2.64
CA TYR A 164 -6.04 -12.56 2.33
C TYR A 164 -5.89 -11.50 3.43
N TYR A 165 -6.99 -10.83 3.80
CA TYR A 165 -6.96 -9.76 4.82
C TYR A 165 -6.76 -10.30 6.24
N ARG A 166 -7.21 -11.52 6.52
CA ARG A 166 -6.94 -12.19 7.79
C ARG A 166 -5.47 -12.49 8.00
N ARG A 167 -4.75 -12.84 6.95
CA ARG A 167 -3.31 -13.18 6.99
C ARG A 167 -2.39 -12.02 6.68
N MET A 168 -2.89 -10.97 6.10
CA MET A 168 -2.08 -9.79 5.74
C MET A 168 -1.29 -9.29 6.95
N PRO A 169 0.03 -9.04 6.84
CA PRO A 169 0.80 -8.42 7.91
C PRO A 169 0.17 -7.11 8.35
N ALA A 170 -0.08 -6.99 9.67
CA ALA A 170 -0.87 -5.91 10.23
C ALA A 170 -0.23 -4.54 10.01
N PRO A 171 -0.88 -3.58 9.31
CA PRO A 171 -0.51 -2.19 9.38
C PRO A 171 -0.95 -1.59 10.73
N ALA A 172 -0.42 -0.43 11.07
CA ALA A 172 -0.89 0.33 12.24
C ALA A 172 -2.33 0.82 12.06
N ALA A 173 -2.72 1.14 10.83
CA ALA A 173 -4.10 1.47 10.45
C ALA A 173 -4.31 1.29 8.94
N VAL A 174 -5.57 1.15 8.55
CA VAL A 174 -6.02 1.20 7.16
C VAL A 174 -7.00 2.36 6.99
N VAL A 175 -6.76 3.21 6.00
CA VAL A 175 -7.67 4.26 5.56
C VAL A 175 -8.43 3.77 4.33
N ARG A 176 -9.73 3.57 4.47
CA ARG A 176 -10.60 3.16 3.37
C ARG A 176 -11.27 4.38 2.77
N VAL A 177 -10.81 4.75 1.58
CA VAL A 177 -11.36 5.91 0.85
C VAL A 177 -12.57 5.47 0.04
N ARG A 178 -13.68 6.20 0.22
CA ARG A 178 -14.97 5.96 -0.44
C ARG A 178 -15.38 7.18 -1.27
N ALA A 179 -16.14 6.95 -2.32
CA ALA A 179 -16.90 7.93 -3.06
C ALA A 179 -18.06 7.21 -3.73
N SER A 180 -19.05 7.94 -4.23
CA SER A 180 -20.15 7.31 -4.97
C SER A 180 -19.63 6.62 -6.25
N SER A 181 -20.28 5.51 -6.63
CA SER A 181 -19.93 4.80 -7.87
C SER A 181 -20.01 5.71 -9.09
N ALA A 182 -21.01 6.61 -9.12
CA ALA A 182 -21.19 7.59 -10.20
C ALA A 182 -20.00 8.54 -10.33
N GLU A 183 -19.49 9.07 -9.22
CA GLU A 183 -18.33 9.98 -9.23
C GLU A 183 -17.05 9.26 -9.64
N ILE A 184 -16.82 8.05 -9.13
CA ILE A 184 -15.67 7.24 -9.52
C ILE A 184 -15.69 6.98 -11.02
N GLN A 185 -16.84 6.58 -11.55
CA GLN A 185 -17.02 6.35 -12.99
C GLN A 185 -16.79 7.62 -13.81
N ALA A 186 -17.30 8.78 -13.36
CA ALA A 186 -17.06 10.06 -14.02
C ALA A 186 -15.56 10.39 -14.07
N ARG A 187 -14.85 10.24 -12.94
CA ARG A 187 -13.40 10.46 -12.85
C ARG A 187 -12.60 9.48 -13.74
N LEU A 188 -13.03 8.22 -13.82
CA LEU A 188 -12.36 7.22 -14.66
C LEU A 188 -12.59 7.49 -16.16
N ARG A 189 -13.81 7.87 -16.57
CA ARG A 189 -14.12 8.26 -17.97
C ARG A 189 -13.30 9.46 -18.41
N THR A 190 -13.12 10.46 -17.53
CA THR A 190 -12.26 11.63 -17.84
C THR A 190 -10.82 11.23 -18.10
N ARG A 191 -10.30 10.21 -17.39
CA ARG A 191 -8.92 9.74 -17.54
C ARG A 191 -8.74 8.80 -18.73
N ASN A 192 -9.74 8.01 -19.04
CA ASN A 192 -9.68 6.99 -20.08
C ASN A 192 -11.08 6.77 -20.70
N PRO A 193 -11.44 7.54 -21.73
CA PRO A 193 -12.78 7.54 -22.34
C PRO A 193 -13.19 6.17 -22.93
N ASP A 194 -12.22 5.36 -23.34
CA ASP A 194 -12.45 4.12 -24.09
C ASP A 194 -12.81 2.90 -23.23
N VAL A 195 -12.82 3.05 -21.91
CA VAL A 195 -12.99 1.88 -21.03
C VAL A 195 -14.40 1.76 -20.48
N THR A 196 -15.19 0.89 -21.12
CA THR A 196 -16.56 0.54 -20.68
C THR A 196 -16.62 -0.47 -19.52
N ARG A 197 -15.49 -1.14 -19.21
CA ARG A 197 -15.40 -2.24 -18.22
C ARG A 197 -15.25 -1.80 -16.77
N PHE A 198 -15.22 -0.50 -16.48
CA PHE A 198 -14.95 -0.02 -15.11
C PHE A 198 -16.06 -0.32 -14.10
N ASN A 199 -17.33 -0.44 -14.53
CA ASN A 199 -18.44 -0.56 -13.59
C ASN A 199 -18.32 -1.79 -12.70
N ALA A 200 -18.24 -2.98 -13.31
CA ALA A 200 -18.11 -4.23 -12.56
C ALA A 200 -16.86 -4.25 -11.67
N MET A 201 -15.74 -3.71 -12.16
CA MET A 201 -14.50 -3.62 -11.39
C MET A 201 -14.63 -2.68 -10.18
N VAL A 202 -15.34 -1.56 -10.31
CA VAL A 202 -15.57 -0.62 -9.21
C VAL A 202 -16.51 -1.24 -8.17
N GLU A 203 -17.61 -1.85 -8.60
CA GLU A 203 -18.55 -2.55 -7.71
C GLU A 203 -17.85 -3.66 -6.93
N ARG A 204 -17.10 -4.51 -7.64
CA ARG A 204 -16.32 -5.56 -7.00
C ARG A 204 -15.27 -5.01 -6.02
N ALA A 205 -14.65 -3.87 -6.32
CA ALA A 205 -13.71 -3.22 -5.41
C ALA A 205 -14.39 -2.71 -4.12
N PHE A 206 -15.65 -2.27 -4.19
CA PHE A 206 -16.45 -1.94 -3.01
C PHE A 206 -16.72 -3.17 -2.16
N GLU A 207 -17.22 -4.26 -2.76
CA GLU A 207 -17.46 -5.52 -2.04
C GLU A 207 -16.21 -6.01 -1.32
N ILE A 208 -15.07 -6.01 -2.01
CA ILE A 208 -13.78 -6.39 -1.42
C ILE A 208 -13.40 -5.43 -0.28
N GLY A 209 -13.67 -4.14 -0.43
CA GLY A 209 -13.42 -3.14 0.62
C GLY A 209 -14.23 -3.40 1.89
N GLU A 210 -15.49 -3.86 1.78
CA GLU A 210 -16.30 -4.26 2.94
C GLU A 210 -15.73 -5.52 3.60
N LEU A 211 -15.44 -6.57 2.82
CA LEU A 211 -14.82 -7.79 3.32
C LEU A 211 -13.48 -7.53 4.03
N ALA A 212 -12.70 -6.58 3.48
CA ALA A 212 -11.46 -6.14 4.10
C ALA A 212 -11.70 -5.46 5.44
N GLY A 213 -12.67 -4.53 5.50
CA GLY A 213 -13.03 -3.82 6.73
C GLY A 213 -13.44 -4.78 7.84
N GLU A 214 -14.30 -5.75 7.53
CA GLU A 214 -14.69 -6.80 8.47
C GLU A 214 -13.49 -7.63 8.94
N ALA A 215 -12.69 -8.15 8.00
CA ALA A 215 -11.57 -9.03 8.32
C ALA A 215 -10.46 -8.33 9.11
N LEU A 216 -10.20 -7.06 8.84
CA LEU A 216 -9.23 -6.25 9.58
C LEU A 216 -9.76 -5.85 10.95
N GLY A 217 -11.05 -5.47 11.03
CA GLY A 217 -11.71 -5.11 12.29
C GLY A 217 -11.71 -6.27 13.30
N THR A 218 -11.96 -7.52 12.84
CA THR A 218 -11.90 -8.73 13.71
C THR A 218 -10.49 -8.98 14.27
N ARG A 219 -9.45 -8.40 13.67
CA ARG A 219 -8.06 -8.46 14.13
C ARG A 219 -7.66 -7.27 15.00
N GLY A 220 -8.59 -6.37 15.30
CA GLY A 220 -8.31 -5.14 16.04
C GLY A 220 -7.49 -4.10 15.27
N ILE A 221 -7.36 -4.24 13.94
CA ILE A 221 -6.68 -3.25 13.10
C ILE A 221 -7.65 -2.10 12.84
N PRO A 222 -7.32 -0.86 13.22
CA PRO A 222 -8.18 0.29 12.96
C PRO A 222 -8.42 0.47 11.45
N VAL A 223 -9.69 0.53 11.07
CA VAL A 223 -10.11 0.88 9.70
C VAL A 223 -10.89 2.19 9.78
N VAL A 224 -10.37 3.20 9.10
CA VAL A 224 -10.96 4.54 9.05
C VAL A 224 -11.60 4.75 7.69
N ASP A 225 -12.90 5.00 7.66
CA ASP A 225 -13.62 5.37 6.43
C ASP A 225 -13.52 6.86 6.18
N ILE A 226 -13.16 7.23 4.96
CA ILE A 226 -13.05 8.63 4.52
C ILE A 226 -13.88 8.82 3.26
N ASP A 227 -14.78 9.80 3.30
CA ASP A 227 -15.58 10.17 2.14
C ASP A 227 -14.80 11.15 1.25
N ALA A 228 -14.55 10.74 0.02
CA ALA A 228 -13.91 11.55 -1.02
C ALA A 228 -14.89 11.93 -2.15
N SER A 229 -16.21 11.88 -1.87
CA SER A 229 -17.26 12.30 -2.81
C SER A 229 -17.28 13.82 -3.02
N GLY A 230 -16.83 14.56 -2.02
CA GLY A 230 -16.86 16.02 -2.07
C GLY A 230 -15.50 16.64 -2.39
N ASP A 231 -15.21 17.71 -1.68
CA ASP A 231 -13.95 18.42 -1.76
C ASP A 231 -12.79 17.60 -1.17
N VAL A 232 -11.69 17.59 -1.90
CA VAL A 232 -10.46 16.88 -1.50
C VAL A 232 -9.95 17.39 -0.15
N GLU A 233 -10.07 18.68 0.11
CA GLU A 233 -9.58 19.30 1.34
C GLU A 233 -10.31 18.74 2.57
N SER A 234 -11.63 18.57 2.48
CA SER A 234 -12.44 17.94 3.53
C SER A 234 -11.98 16.51 3.83
N ALA A 235 -11.73 15.71 2.79
CA ALA A 235 -11.22 14.35 2.93
C ALA A 235 -9.83 14.32 3.58
N VAL A 236 -8.95 15.28 3.25
CA VAL A 236 -7.62 15.43 3.83
C VAL A 236 -7.73 15.77 5.32
N GLN A 237 -8.57 16.74 5.70
CA GLN A 237 -8.77 17.15 7.08
C GLN A 237 -9.38 16.02 7.93
N GLU A 238 -10.34 15.28 7.39
CA GLU A 238 -10.94 14.12 8.05
C GLU A 238 -9.88 13.05 8.29
N THR A 239 -9.09 12.71 7.26
CA THR A 239 -7.99 11.76 7.37
C THR A 239 -6.96 12.21 8.42
N ALA A 240 -6.54 13.47 8.40
CA ALA A 240 -5.60 14.02 9.35
C ALA A 240 -6.12 13.92 10.80
N ARG A 241 -7.41 14.21 11.02
CA ARG A 241 -8.06 14.11 12.31
C ARG A 241 -8.11 12.68 12.82
N ALA A 242 -8.47 11.72 11.96
CA ALA A 242 -8.50 10.31 12.29
C ALA A 242 -7.11 9.77 12.65
N LEU A 243 -6.09 10.12 11.88
CA LEU A 243 -4.71 9.66 12.11
C LEU A 243 -4.11 10.26 13.41
N LYS A 244 -4.48 11.48 13.80
CA LYS A 244 -4.11 12.04 15.11
C LYS A 244 -4.66 11.21 16.26
N GLY A 245 -5.90 10.76 16.17
CA GLY A 245 -6.51 9.89 17.17
C GLY A 245 -5.73 8.59 17.37
N LEU A 246 -5.23 8.00 16.29
CA LEU A 246 -4.44 6.77 16.32
C LEU A 246 -3.06 6.97 16.96
N SER A 247 -2.40 8.09 16.71
CA SER A 247 -1.08 8.41 17.29
C SER A 247 -1.13 8.49 18.83
N VAL A 248 -2.21 9.03 19.38
CA VAL A 248 -2.42 9.12 20.83
C VAL A 248 -2.61 7.74 21.46
N MET A 249 -3.24 6.80 20.75
CA MET A 249 -3.48 5.44 21.25
C MET A 249 -2.22 4.56 21.21
N SER A 250 -1.31 4.81 20.27
CA SER A 250 -0.06 4.04 20.09
C SER A 250 1.08 4.48 21.02
N GLY A 251 0.95 5.60 21.69
CA GLY A 251 1.92 6.16 22.66
C GLY A 251 1.73 5.70 24.11
N ARG A 252 0.85 4.70 24.35
CA ARG A 252 0.64 4.04 25.64
C ARG A 252 1.29 2.64 25.67
#